data_b7aac3a704b1806d9ebbfbd3cc18f72c
#
_entry.id   b7aac3a704b1806d9ebbfbd3cc18f72c
#
_cell.length_a   1.000
_cell.length_b   1.000
_cell.length_c   1.000
_cell.angle_alpha   90.00
_cell.angle_beta   90.00
_cell.angle_gamma   90.00
#
_symmetry.space_group_name_H-M   'P 1'
#
loop_
_entity.id
_entity.type
_entity.pdbx_description
1 polymer ?
#
loop_
_entity_poly.entity_id
_entity_poly.type
_entity_poly.pdbx_seq_one_letter_code
_entity_poly.pdbx_strand_id
1 'polypeptide(L)'
;MEKNVSAILEGLNSEQRRAVSCVDGPVLIVAGAGSGKTRVLTSRIAYILEKGCEPSEILALTFTKKAASEMKERIALMVGEKKARRLYMGTFHSIFIRFLREFSESLGYPSTFTIYDTSDSVSAIKTCLKELQLDEKVYKPKDVLSRISMAKNNLVTAAAYRRNANAMQNDAMAKKPRICDIYELYAHKCRQAGVMDFDDILLNMNILLRDNPAALETIAGRFRYIMVDEYQDTNFAQYLILKKLSQFHQNLCVVGDDSQSIYAFRGAKIENILNFKKDYPQHNIFRLEQNYRSTKVIVDAANSLIAKNEARIPKECYSMGAEGEKIRLIKAYTEQEEALLIASSIITRIQSESAQYQDFAILYRTNAQSRALEEALRKRNLPYMIYSGNSFFDRAEVKDMMAYFKLCVNLNDDESLKRIINKPARGIGDTSMAALAAAAHHHQLSLFKAAYSEDLETFGLKAAAIKKIREFCDMMARLCLRSNTEDAYTVAAAIAMESGLYAFYKSDTSIEGQSRTANVEELLNSVKNYIEERQNELFEEMQAEGLVEDGVELSAADLPVVTLGDYLENVSLLSAVDVNDDENGTNRIALMTIHSSKGLEFPYV
;
A
#
# COMPACT_ATOMS: atom_id res chain seq x y z
N MET A 1 -16.89 27.56 20.52
CA MET A 1 -15.60 27.65 19.79
C MET A 1 -14.39 27.83 20.71
N GLU A 2 -14.27 28.89 21.49
CA GLU A 2 -13.04 29.10 22.31
C GLU A 2 -12.77 28.00 23.35
N LYS A 3 -13.77 27.40 23.97
CA LYS A 3 -13.59 26.28 24.93
C LYS A 3 -13.03 25.02 24.28
N ASN A 4 -13.45 24.66 23.05
CA ASN A 4 -12.98 23.47 22.36
C ASN A 4 -11.55 23.67 21.86
N VAL A 5 -11.21 24.85 21.34
CA VAL A 5 -9.86 25.22 20.93
C VAL A 5 -8.87 25.13 22.09
N SER A 6 -9.28 25.56 23.30
CA SER A 6 -8.45 25.45 24.50
C SER A 6 -8.20 23.98 24.87
N ALA A 7 -9.22 23.12 24.80
CA ALA A 7 -9.10 21.71 25.11
C ALA A 7 -8.13 20.96 24.16
N ILE A 8 -8.12 21.28 22.86
CA ILE A 8 -7.19 20.67 21.88
C ILE A 8 -5.72 21.00 22.23
N LEU A 9 -5.47 22.20 22.78
CA LEU A 9 -4.14 22.63 23.14
C LEU A 9 -3.69 22.16 24.53
N GLU A 10 -4.61 21.66 25.35
CA GLU A 10 -4.29 21.09 26.65
C GLU A 10 -3.45 19.82 26.51
N GLY A 11 -2.47 19.66 27.41
CA GLY A 11 -1.55 18.52 27.39
C GLY A 11 -0.49 18.53 26.28
N LEU A 12 -0.43 19.55 25.42
CA LEU A 12 0.67 19.80 24.50
C LEU A 12 1.76 20.63 25.21
N ASN A 13 3.04 20.30 24.95
CA ASN A 13 4.14 21.15 25.39
C ASN A 13 4.21 22.45 24.57
N SER A 14 5.09 23.38 24.95
CA SER A 14 5.19 24.71 24.31
C SER A 14 5.45 24.63 22.81
N GLU A 15 6.39 23.78 22.37
CA GLU A 15 6.74 23.64 20.95
C GLU A 15 5.63 22.95 20.15
N GLN A 16 5.04 21.90 20.71
CA GLN A 16 3.87 21.24 20.10
C GLN A 16 2.72 22.22 19.93
N ARG A 17 2.41 23.03 20.97
CA ARG A 17 1.36 24.04 20.94
C ARG A 17 1.61 25.09 19.87
N ARG A 18 2.86 25.59 19.75
CA ARG A 18 3.25 26.54 18.71
C ARG A 18 3.07 25.95 17.32
N ALA A 19 3.50 24.69 17.12
CA ALA A 19 3.36 23.98 15.86
C ALA A 19 1.90 23.77 15.48
N VAL A 20 1.01 23.46 16.43
CA VAL A 20 -0.44 23.29 16.20
C VAL A 20 -1.10 24.62 15.85
N SER A 21 -0.74 25.72 16.50
CA SER A 21 -1.38 27.02 16.33
C SER A 21 -0.94 27.79 15.07
N CYS A 22 0.23 27.45 14.49
CA CYS A 22 0.75 28.10 13.29
C CYS A 22 0.09 27.51 12.03
N VAL A 23 -1.13 27.95 11.68
CA VAL A 23 -1.96 27.31 10.64
C VAL A 23 -1.64 27.77 9.22
N ASP A 24 -1.20 29.02 9.04
CA ASP A 24 -1.01 29.60 7.71
C ASP A 24 0.45 29.48 7.24
N GLY A 25 0.61 29.29 5.94
CA GLY A 25 1.88 29.16 5.24
C GLY A 25 2.55 27.79 5.39
N PRO A 26 3.70 27.59 4.74
CA PRO A 26 4.44 26.35 4.79
C PRO A 26 5.03 26.08 6.17
N VAL A 27 4.85 24.88 6.69
CA VAL A 27 5.33 24.47 8.02
C VAL A 27 6.12 23.17 7.91
N LEU A 28 7.33 23.17 8.46
CA LEU A 28 8.15 21.99 8.66
C LEU A 28 8.24 21.65 10.14
N ILE A 29 7.76 20.49 10.53
CA ILE A 29 7.89 19.96 11.89
C ILE A 29 8.94 18.85 11.88
N VAL A 30 10.12 19.16 12.39
CA VAL A 30 11.21 18.20 12.57
C VAL A 30 11.04 17.55 13.93
N ALA A 31 10.71 16.28 13.95
CA ALA A 31 10.26 15.60 15.14
C ALA A 31 11.09 14.34 15.40
N GLY A 32 11.73 14.27 16.56
CA GLY A 32 12.47 13.08 16.98
C GLY A 32 11.56 11.86 17.19
N ALA A 33 12.15 10.68 17.30
CA ALA A 33 11.43 9.48 17.65
C ALA A 33 10.67 9.66 18.97
N GLY A 34 9.42 9.18 19.06
CA GLY A 34 8.61 9.27 20.29
C GLY A 34 8.26 10.68 20.76
N SER A 35 8.44 11.73 19.91
CA SER A 35 8.15 13.13 20.27
C SER A 35 6.70 13.56 20.07
N GLY A 36 5.82 12.64 19.66
CA GLY A 36 4.41 12.92 19.44
C GLY A 36 4.09 13.53 18.06
N LYS A 37 4.81 13.15 17.01
CA LYS A 37 4.55 13.56 15.60
C LYS A 37 3.07 13.49 15.24
N THR A 38 2.49 12.30 15.36
CA THR A 38 1.09 12.04 15.03
C THR A 38 0.13 12.85 15.90
N ARG A 39 0.45 13.01 17.21
CA ARG A 39 -0.35 13.84 18.12
C ARG A 39 -0.39 15.30 17.68
N VAL A 40 0.75 15.87 17.29
CA VAL A 40 0.80 17.27 16.82
C VAL A 40 0.03 17.41 15.51
N LEU A 41 0.16 16.46 14.57
CA LEU A 41 -0.53 16.51 13.29
C LEU A 41 -2.05 16.38 13.47
N THR A 42 -2.54 15.43 14.26
CA THR A 42 -3.97 15.27 14.55
C THR A 42 -4.56 16.45 15.32
N SER A 43 -3.82 16.96 16.33
CA SER A 43 -4.25 18.17 17.05
C SER A 43 -4.29 19.40 16.16
N ARG A 44 -3.36 19.52 15.19
CA ARG A 44 -3.36 20.62 14.21
C ARG A 44 -4.58 20.55 13.29
N ILE A 45 -4.93 19.37 12.78
CA ILE A 45 -6.13 19.16 11.97
C ILE A 45 -7.38 19.54 12.78
N ALA A 46 -7.49 19.02 13.99
CA ALA A 46 -8.61 19.33 14.88
C ALA A 46 -8.71 20.85 15.18
N TYR A 47 -7.57 21.51 15.39
CA TYR A 47 -7.51 22.94 15.62
C TYR A 47 -7.98 23.77 14.41
N ILE A 48 -7.60 23.36 13.18
CA ILE A 48 -8.04 24.00 11.94
C ILE A 48 -9.54 23.83 11.73
N LEU A 49 -10.09 22.63 12.01
CA LEU A 49 -11.52 22.35 11.95
C LEU A 49 -12.33 23.19 12.94
N GLU A 50 -11.86 23.34 14.18
CA GLU A 50 -12.50 24.17 15.19
C GLU A 50 -12.39 25.68 14.90
N LYS A 51 -11.45 26.08 14.03
CA LYS A 51 -11.39 27.45 13.47
C LYS A 51 -12.36 27.70 12.32
N GLY A 52 -13.16 26.71 11.94
CA GLY A 52 -14.20 26.85 10.94
C GLY A 52 -13.81 26.49 9.51
N CYS A 53 -12.69 25.75 9.32
CA CYS A 53 -12.36 25.16 8.03
C CYS A 53 -13.27 23.96 7.78
N GLU A 54 -13.75 23.82 6.56
CA GLU A 54 -14.52 22.64 6.16
C GLU A 54 -13.60 21.41 6.08
N PRO A 55 -14.03 20.23 6.57
CA PRO A 55 -13.22 19.03 6.52
C PRO A 55 -12.77 18.63 5.11
N SER A 56 -13.61 18.85 4.09
CA SER A 56 -13.33 18.57 2.69
C SER A 56 -12.21 19.44 2.09
N GLU A 57 -11.83 20.52 2.76
CA GLU A 57 -10.72 21.39 2.36
C GLU A 57 -9.37 20.95 2.94
N ILE A 58 -9.34 19.87 3.71
CA ILE A 58 -8.13 19.34 4.35
C ILE A 58 -7.73 18.01 3.70
N LEU A 59 -6.51 17.95 3.17
CA LEU A 59 -5.87 16.74 2.67
C LEU A 59 -4.81 16.28 3.67
N ALA A 60 -4.94 15.06 4.21
CA ALA A 60 -3.96 14.47 5.12
C ALA A 60 -3.42 13.16 4.54
N LEU A 61 -2.11 13.10 4.32
CA LEU A 61 -1.43 11.99 3.66
C LEU A 61 -0.44 11.30 4.60
N THR A 62 -0.48 9.97 4.60
CA THR A 62 0.45 9.11 5.33
C THR A 62 0.89 7.91 4.46
N PHE A 63 1.72 7.00 5.00
CA PHE A 63 2.27 5.88 4.24
C PHE A 63 1.52 4.56 4.44
N THR A 64 0.80 4.37 5.57
CA THR A 64 0.08 3.12 5.86
C THR A 64 -1.39 3.40 6.15
N LYS A 65 -2.26 2.42 5.84
CA LYS A 65 -3.68 2.49 6.16
C LYS A 65 -3.90 2.58 7.66
N LYS A 66 -3.18 1.78 8.44
CA LYS A 66 -3.25 1.80 9.91
C LYS A 66 -2.99 3.20 10.47
N ALA A 67 -1.91 3.87 10.02
CA ALA A 67 -1.64 5.23 10.47
C ALA A 67 -2.76 6.21 10.10
N ALA A 68 -3.36 6.06 8.91
CA ALA A 68 -4.49 6.88 8.49
C ALA A 68 -5.73 6.65 9.38
N SER A 69 -6.06 5.39 9.69
CA SER A 69 -7.18 5.01 10.56
C SER A 69 -6.98 5.55 11.98
N GLU A 70 -5.82 5.27 12.60
CA GLU A 70 -5.51 5.77 13.95
C GLU A 70 -5.55 7.31 14.04
N MET A 71 -5.07 8.01 13.01
CA MET A 71 -5.16 9.46 12.95
C MET A 71 -6.60 9.94 12.89
N LYS A 72 -7.43 9.29 12.05
CA LYS A 72 -8.85 9.62 11.90
C LYS A 72 -9.62 9.42 13.20
N GLU A 73 -9.41 8.30 13.88
CA GLU A 73 -9.99 8.00 15.19
C GLU A 73 -9.61 9.07 16.24
N ARG A 74 -8.31 9.43 16.31
CA ARG A 74 -7.84 10.47 17.24
C ARG A 74 -8.45 11.83 16.96
N ILE A 75 -8.66 12.18 15.69
CA ILE A 75 -9.34 13.43 15.30
C ILE A 75 -10.81 13.35 15.67
N ALA A 76 -11.47 12.21 15.45
CA ALA A 76 -12.87 12.00 15.81
C ALA A 76 -13.14 12.21 17.30
N LEU A 77 -12.23 11.74 18.17
CA LEU A 77 -12.31 11.98 19.61
C LEU A 77 -12.23 13.47 20.00
N MET A 78 -11.57 14.30 19.19
CA MET A 78 -11.41 15.73 19.48
C MET A 78 -12.52 16.61 18.90
N VAL A 79 -13.00 16.30 17.70
CA VAL A 79 -13.93 17.19 16.95
C VAL A 79 -15.23 16.51 16.52
N GLY A 80 -15.40 15.23 16.86
CA GLY A 80 -16.55 14.40 16.54
C GLY A 80 -16.42 13.64 15.22
N GLU A 81 -17.09 12.50 15.14
CA GLU A 81 -17.06 11.57 14.02
C GLU A 81 -17.45 12.24 12.69
N LYS A 82 -18.55 13.01 12.66
CA LYS A 82 -19.03 13.69 11.44
C LYS A 82 -17.96 14.53 10.75
N LYS A 83 -17.17 15.29 11.51
CA LYS A 83 -16.10 16.11 10.93
C LYS A 83 -14.91 15.26 10.47
N ALA A 84 -14.51 14.25 11.27
CA ALA A 84 -13.36 13.40 10.97
C ALA A 84 -13.57 12.57 9.70
N ARG A 85 -14.80 12.10 9.44
CA ARG A 85 -15.14 11.27 8.27
C ARG A 85 -15.10 12.02 6.95
N ARG A 86 -15.42 13.33 6.95
CA ARG A 86 -15.40 14.19 5.77
C ARG A 86 -13.99 14.68 5.37
N LEU A 87 -12.96 14.33 6.13
CA LEU A 87 -11.58 14.63 5.79
C LEU A 87 -11.09 13.78 4.61
N TYR A 88 -10.37 14.39 3.68
CA TYR A 88 -9.57 13.64 2.70
C TYR A 88 -8.30 13.12 3.38
N MET A 89 -8.43 11.95 4.01
CA MET A 89 -7.32 11.33 4.75
C MET A 89 -7.09 9.90 4.27
N GLY A 90 -5.83 9.57 4.00
CA GLY A 90 -5.45 8.25 3.53
C GLY A 90 -3.97 8.14 3.18
N THR A 91 -3.61 7.03 2.53
CA THR A 91 -2.27 6.89 1.95
C THR A 91 -2.17 7.69 0.65
N PHE A 92 -0.94 8.02 0.22
CA PHE A 92 -0.73 8.68 -1.08
C PHE A 92 -1.45 7.94 -2.22
N HIS A 93 -1.28 6.61 -2.28
CA HIS A 93 -1.87 5.81 -3.35
C HIS A 93 -3.40 5.80 -3.28
N SER A 94 -4.01 5.59 -2.11
CA SER A 94 -5.46 5.54 -1.97
C SER A 94 -6.15 6.85 -2.39
N ILE A 95 -5.57 7.97 -2.03
CA ILE A 95 -6.11 9.28 -2.40
C ILE A 95 -5.90 9.55 -3.90
N PHE A 96 -4.72 9.23 -4.43
CA PHE A 96 -4.43 9.50 -5.84
C PHE A 96 -5.20 8.59 -6.80
N ILE A 97 -5.50 7.36 -6.42
CA ILE A 97 -6.39 6.47 -7.20
C ILE A 97 -7.76 7.12 -7.38
N ARG A 98 -8.33 7.73 -6.32
CA ARG A 98 -9.63 8.43 -6.42
C ARG A 98 -9.57 9.55 -7.48
N PHE A 99 -8.53 10.37 -7.49
CA PHE A 99 -8.36 11.42 -8.51
C PHE A 99 -8.10 10.85 -9.89
N LEU A 100 -7.29 9.79 -10.01
CA LEU A 100 -7.05 9.14 -11.29
C LEU A 100 -8.32 8.51 -11.87
N ARG A 101 -9.25 8.02 -11.05
CA ARG A 101 -10.56 7.52 -11.51
C ARG A 101 -11.47 8.67 -11.95
N GLU A 102 -11.50 9.78 -11.20
CA GLU A 102 -12.27 10.98 -11.54
C GLU A 102 -11.85 11.56 -12.90
N PHE A 103 -10.55 11.48 -13.24
CA PHE A 103 -9.99 12.03 -14.48
C PHE A 103 -9.42 10.95 -15.43
N SER A 104 -9.86 9.70 -15.31
CA SER A 104 -9.30 8.56 -16.03
C SER A 104 -9.34 8.72 -17.57
N GLU A 105 -10.42 9.26 -18.12
CA GLU A 105 -10.59 9.46 -19.55
C GLU A 105 -9.51 10.39 -20.13
N SER A 106 -9.13 11.45 -19.40
CA SER A 106 -8.07 12.37 -19.83
C SER A 106 -6.69 11.72 -19.91
N LEU A 107 -6.51 10.60 -19.20
CA LEU A 107 -5.30 9.78 -19.22
C LEU A 107 -5.37 8.60 -20.21
N GLY A 108 -6.54 8.37 -20.82
CA GLY A 108 -6.78 7.26 -21.72
C GLY A 108 -6.88 5.89 -21.00
N TYR A 109 -7.37 5.89 -19.77
CA TYR A 109 -7.69 4.69 -18.99
C TYR A 109 -9.20 4.59 -18.74
N PRO A 110 -9.75 3.37 -18.59
CA PRO A 110 -11.11 3.20 -18.11
C PRO A 110 -11.19 3.62 -16.63
N SER A 111 -12.34 4.10 -16.17
CA SER A 111 -12.57 4.41 -14.75
C SER A 111 -12.46 3.17 -13.85
N THR A 112 -12.67 1.99 -14.43
CA THR A 112 -12.56 0.67 -13.79
C THR A 112 -11.17 0.04 -13.92
N PHE A 113 -10.11 0.83 -14.18
CA PHE A 113 -8.76 0.28 -14.26
C PHE A 113 -8.42 -0.52 -13.01
N THR A 114 -7.69 -1.63 -13.19
CA THR A 114 -7.23 -2.48 -12.10
C THR A 114 -5.77 -2.21 -11.74
N ILE A 115 -5.36 -2.64 -10.55
CA ILE A 115 -4.02 -2.39 -10.04
C ILE A 115 -3.25 -3.71 -10.01
N TYR A 116 -2.10 -3.75 -10.66
CA TYR A 116 -1.17 -4.87 -10.59
C TYR A 116 -0.36 -4.83 -9.31
N ASP A 117 -0.32 -5.97 -8.63
CA ASP A 117 0.65 -6.20 -7.57
C ASP A 117 2.06 -6.50 -8.14
N THR A 118 3.03 -6.73 -7.26
CA THR A 118 4.40 -7.07 -7.67
C THR A 118 4.45 -8.37 -8.46
N SER A 119 3.61 -9.37 -8.14
CA SER A 119 3.62 -10.66 -8.83
C SER A 119 3.02 -10.56 -10.23
N ASP A 120 1.96 -9.77 -10.40
CA ASP A 120 1.35 -9.49 -11.69
C ASP A 120 2.32 -8.73 -12.59
N SER A 121 2.98 -7.70 -12.04
CA SER A 121 3.99 -6.91 -12.75
C SER A 121 5.17 -7.77 -13.19
N VAL A 122 5.66 -8.69 -12.33
CA VAL A 122 6.71 -9.65 -12.69
C VAL A 122 6.25 -10.60 -13.79
N SER A 123 4.99 -11.06 -13.77
CA SER A 123 4.41 -11.91 -14.82
C SER A 123 4.32 -11.16 -16.15
N ALA A 124 3.85 -9.92 -16.13
CA ALA A 124 3.80 -9.07 -17.31
C ALA A 124 5.20 -8.81 -17.91
N ILE A 125 6.21 -8.58 -17.07
CA ILE A 125 7.61 -8.47 -17.53
C ILE A 125 8.08 -9.78 -18.19
N LYS A 126 7.77 -10.95 -17.62
CA LYS A 126 8.11 -12.25 -18.25
C LYS A 126 7.44 -12.38 -19.63
N THR A 127 6.20 -11.95 -19.76
CA THR A 127 5.52 -11.91 -21.04
C THR A 127 6.26 -11.02 -22.04
N CYS A 128 6.69 -9.82 -21.62
CA CYS A 128 7.49 -8.92 -22.46
C CYS A 128 8.83 -9.54 -22.88
N LEU A 129 9.54 -10.22 -21.97
CA LEU A 129 10.80 -10.90 -22.28
C LEU A 129 10.62 -12.00 -23.34
N LYS A 130 9.55 -12.80 -23.24
CA LYS A 130 9.23 -13.83 -24.24
C LYS A 130 8.95 -13.23 -25.62
N GLU A 131 8.16 -12.16 -25.69
CA GLU A 131 7.84 -11.50 -26.97
C GLU A 131 9.06 -10.85 -27.61
N LEU A 132 9.95 -10.27 -26.80
CA LEU A 132 11.21 -9.67 -27.26
C LEU A 132 12.31 -10.72 -27.48
N GLN A 133 12.04 -12.01 -27.27
CA GLN A 133 12.99 -13.13 -27.38
C GLN A 133 14.25 -12.91 -26.51
N LEU A 134 14.08 -12.41 -25.30
CA LEU A 134 15.16 -12.14 -24.34
C LEU A 134 15.26 -13.25 -23.30
N ASP A 135 16.53 -13.58 -22.93
CA ASP A 135 16.80 -14.61 -21.93
C ASP A 135 16.49 -14.11 -20.49
N GLU A 136 15.56 -14.78 -19.79
CA GLU A 136 15.19 -14.48 -18.40
C GLU A 136 16.36 -14.63 -17.41
N LYS A 137 17.41 -15.39 -17.74
CA LYS A 137 18.61 -15.50 -16.89
C LYS A 137 19.44 -14.23 -16.92
N VAL A 138 19.47 -13.54 -18.06
CA VAL A 138 20.16 -12.26 -18.24
C VAL A 138 19.28 -11.12 -17.72
N TYR A 139 18.02 -11.09 -18.15
CA TYR A 139 17.04 -10.08 -17.77
C TYR A 139 16.10 -10.63 -16.68
N LYS A 140 16.63 -10.82 -15.45
CA LYS A 140 15.80 -11.32 -14.35
C LYS A 140 14.58 -10.42 -14.15
N PRO A 141 13.35 -10.95 -14.23
CA PRO A 141 12.14 -10.13 -14.23
C PRO A 141 12.01 -9.16 -13.04
N LYS A 142 12.40 -9.60 -11.84
CA LYS A 142 12.41 -8.74 -10.64
C LYS A 142 13.40 -7.58 -10.73
N ASP A 143 14.59 -7.81 -11.32
CA ASP A 143 15.60 -6.75 -11.50
C ASP A 143 15.14 -5.73 -12.54
N VAL A 144 14.51 -6.22 -13.62
CA VAL A 144 13.93 -5.37 -14.68
C VAL A 144 12.82 -4.51 -14.10
N LEU A 145 11.89 -5.12 -13.35
CA LEU A 145 10.81 -4.39 -12.68
C LEU A 145 11.36 -3.32 -11.73
N SER A 146 12.36 -3.66 -10.92
CA SER A 146 13.01 -2.69 -10.01
C SER A 146 13.60 -1.49 -10.78
N ARG A 147 14.19 -1.74 -11.97
CA ARG A 147 14.73 -0.67 -12.81
C ARG A 147 13.64 0.23 -13.38
N ILE A 148 12.53 -0.35 -13.84
CA ILE A 148 11.37 0.37 -14.35
C ILE A 148 10.72 1.18 -13.20
N SER A 149 10.53 0.57 -12.05
CA SER A 149 10.01 1.21 -10.83
C SER A 149 10.82 2.44 -10.46
N MET A 150 12.15 2.32 -10.42
CA MET A 150 13.05 3.45 -10.15
C MET A 150 12.90 4.57 -11.19
N ALA A 151 12.72 4.23 -12.47
CA ALA A 151 12.49 5.21 -13.51
C ALA A 151 11.15 5.94 -13.30
N LYS A 152 10.05 5.22 -13.04
CA LYS A 152 8.72 5.79 -12.77
C LYS A 152 8.73 6.70 -11.54
N ASN A 153 9.37 6.28 -10.45
CA ASN A 153 9.50 7.08 -9.22
C ASN A 153 10.31 8.36 -9.41
N ASN A 154 11.17 8.42 -10.44
CA ASN A 154 11.87 9.62 -10.88
C ASN A 154 11.17 10.32 -12.07
N LEU A 155 9.90 9.98 -12.35
CA LEU A 155 9.06 10.54 -13.41
C LEU A 155 9.63 10.38 -14.82
N VAL A 156 10.43 9.35 -15.04
CA VAL A 156 10.98 9.00 -16.34
C VAL A 156 10.05 8.00 -17.02
N THR A 157 9.22 8.47 -17.95
CA THR A 157 8.36 7.61 -18.78
C THR A 157 9.20 6.74 -19.71
N ALA A 158 8.63 5.69 -20.29
CA ALA A 158 9.34 4.82 -21.25
C ALA A 158 9.94 5.62 -22.41
N ALA A 159 9.18 6.57 -22.98
CA ALA A 159 9.68 7.43 -24.05
C ALA A 159 10.80 8.39 -23.59
N ALA A 160 10.75 8.88 -22.34
CA ALA A 160 11.83 9.69 -21.78
C ALA A 160 13.07 8.85 -21.47
N TYR A 161 12.88 7.59 -21.04
CA TYR A 161 13.96 6.65 -20.78
C TYR A 161 14.79 6.38 -22.04
N ARG A 162 14.12 6.16 -23.19
CA ARG A 162 14.79 5.97 -24.49
C ARG A 162 15.65 7.16 -24.90
N ARG A 163 15.25 8.37 -24.51
CA ARG A 163 16.02 9.60 -24.80
C ARG A 163 17.13 9.90 -23.78
N ASN A 164 17.18 9.16 -22.69
CA ASN A 164 18.18 9.35 -21.64
C ASN A 164 19.46 8.55 -21.95
N ALA A 165 20.44 9.20 -22.57
CA ALA A 165 21.71 8.59 -22.95
C ALA A 165 22.45 7.95 -21.77
N ASN A 166 22.43 8.58 -20.60
CA ASN A 166 23.09 8.05 -19.40
C ASN A 166 22.41 6.76 -18.91
N ALA A 167 21.08 6.70 -18.91
CA ALA A 167 20.36 5.48 -18.54
C ALA A 167 20.69 4.34 -19.52
N MET A 168 20.65 4.61 -20.83
CA MET A 168 20.98 3.64 -21.87
C MET A 168 22.42 3.13 -21.75
N GLN A 169 23.38 4.02 -21.47
CA GLN A 169 24.78 3.67 -21.26
C GLN A 169 24.96 2.79 -20.00
N ASN A 170 24.30 3.13 -18.89
CA ASN A 170 24.35 2.34 -17.67
C ASN A 170 23.77 0.94 -17.88
N ASP A 171 22.69 0.80 -18.66
CA ASP A 171 22.11 -0.49 -18.99
C ASP A 171 23.04 -1.32 -19.90
N ALA A 172 23.72 -0.69 -20.84
CA ALA A 172 24.72 -1.35 -21.67
C ALA A 172 25.92 -1.84 -20.84
N MET A 173 26.42 -1.02 -19.91
CA MET A 173 27.49 -1.40 -18.97
C MET A 173 27.07 -2.57 -18.07
N ALA A 174 25.79 -2.59 -17.65
CA ALA A 174 25.21 -3.70 -16.90
C ALA A 174 24.90 -4.94 -17.75
N LYS A 175 25.28 -4.96 -19.03
CA LYS A 175 24.99 -6.01 -20.02
C LYS A 175 23.49 -6.28 -20.23
N LYS A 176 22.67 -5.24 -20.05
CA LYS A 176 21.20 -5.28 -20.21
C LYS A 176 20.70 -4.15 -21.12
N PRO A 177 21.22 -4.00 -22.37
CA PRO A 177 20.92 -2.84 -23.24
C PRO A 177 19.45 -2.72 -23.69
N ARG A 178 18.65 -3.82 -23.54
CA ARG A 178 17.26 -3.87 -24.00
C ARG A 178 16.23 -3.50 -22.91
N ILE A 179 16.66 -2.95 -21.76
CA ILE A 179 15.72 -2.51 -20.68
C ILE A 179 14.69 -1.51 -21.21
N CYS A 180 15.14 -0.60 -22.08
CA CYS A 180 14.25 0.39 -22.68
C CYS A 180 13.11 -0.25 -23.49
N ASP A 181 13.43 -1.25 -24.32
CA ASP A 181 12.44 -1.96 -25.14
C ASP A 181 11.45 -2.73 -24.26
N ILE A 182 11.94 -3.34 -23.18
CA ILE A 182 11.08 -4.04 -22.20
C ILE A 182 10.15 -3.02 -21.52
N TYR A 183 10.66 -1.86 -21.12
CA TYR A 183 9.86 -0.82 -20.46
C TYR A 183 8.76 -0.28 -21.39
N GLU A 184 9.09 -0.01 -22.66
CA GLU A 184 8.10 0.45 -23.65
C GLU A 184 7.00 -0.59 -23.88
N LEU A 185 7.38 -1.85 -24.05
CA LEU A 185 6.40 -2.93 -24.24
C LEU A 185 5.53 -3.15 -23.00
N TYR A 186 6.15 -3.13 -21.81
CA TYR A 186 5.43 -3.24 -20.54
C TYR A 186 4.41 -2.12 -20.35
N ALA A 187 4.83 -0.87 -20.54
CA ALA A 187 3.94 0.28 -20.42
C ALA A 187 2.80 0.25 -21.46
N HIS A 188 3.09 -0.20 -22.69
CA HIS A 188 2.07 -0.38 -23.73
C HIS A 188 1.04 -1.43 -23.32
N LYS A 189 1.49 -2.59 -22.85
CA LYS A 189 0.60 -3.69 -22.40
C LYS A 189 -0.25 -3.29 -21.21
N CYS A 190 0.30 -2.63 -20.21
CA CYS A 190 -0.47 -2.13 -19.07
C CYS A 190 -1.57 -1.16 -19.52
N ARG A 191 -1.25 -0.25 -20.43
CA ARG A 191 -2.25 0.69 -20.98
C ARG A 191 -3.33 -0.04 -21.80
N GLN A 192 -2.96 -0.99 -22.66
CA GLN A 192 -3.88 -1.77 -23.46
C GLN A 192 -4.82 -2.63 -22.58
N ALA A 193 -4.28 -3.18 -21.51
CA ALA A 193 -5.04 -3.95 -20.53
C ALA A 193 -5.89 -3.09 -19.58
N GLY A 194 -5.74 -1.76 -19.60
CA GLY A 194 -6.41 -0.88 -18.64
C GLY A 194 -5.96 -1.14 -17.20
N VAL A 195 -4.67 -1.34 -16.99
CA VAL A 195 -4.09 -1.61 -15.67
C VAL A 195 -2.99 -0.60 -15.34
N MET A 196 -2.80 -0.33 -14.05
CA MET A 196 -1.69 0.45 -13.51
C MET A 196 -0.95 -0.39 -12.47
N ASP A 197 0.38 -0.32 -12.41
CA ASP A 197 1.11 -0.75 -11.22
C ASP A 197 1.18 0.38 -10.18
N PHE A 198 1.72 0.09 -8.99
CA PHE A 198 1.82 1.09 -7.92
C PHE A 198 2.61 2.35 -8.33
N ASP A 199 3.64 2.19 -9.13
CA ASP A 199 4.47 3.33 -9.57
C ASP A 199 3.76 4.13 -10.66
N ASP A 200 2.89 3.50 -11.47
CA ASP A 200 2.05 4.18 -12.45
C ASP A 200 1.06 5.14 -11.80
N ILE A 201 0.56 4.84 -10.60
CA ILE A 201 -0.34 5.73 -9.88
C ILE A 201 0.34 7.08 -9.64
N LEU A 202 1.58 7.08 -9.15
CA LEU A 202 2.33 8.31 -8.90
C LEU A 202 2.76 9.00 -10.20
N LEU A 203 3.19 8.23 -11.19
CA LEU A 203 3.59 8.75 -12.50
C LEU A 203 2.40 9.40 -13.21
N ASN A 204 1.25 8.71 -13.30
CA ASN A 204 0.06 9.23 -13.98
C ASN A 204 -0.57 10.40 -13.22
N MET A 205 -0.51 10.42 -11.89
CA MET A 205 -0.93 11.59 -11.11
C MET A 205 -0.08 12.83 -11.45
N ASN A 206 1.24 12.69 -11.59
CA ASN A 206 2.11 13.77 -12.05
C ASN A 206 1.81 14.20 -13.48
N ILE A 207 1.54 13.26 -14.39
CA ILE A 207 1.16 13.53 -15.78
C ILE A 207 -0.18 14.29 -15.80
N LEU A 208 -1.18 13.82 -15.06
CA LEU A 208 -2.49 14.48 -14.96
C LEU A 208 -2.35 15.94 -14.53
N LEU A 209 -1.64 16.18 -13.43
CA LEU A 209 -1.44 17.54 -12.89
C LEU A 209 -0.53 18.41 -13.77
N ARG A 210 0.27 17.83 -14.67
CA ARG A 210 1.11 18.58 -15.61
C ARG A 210 0.36 18.95 -16.88
N ASP A 211 -0.37 17.99 -17.44
CA ASP A 211 -0.90 18.06 -18.80
C ASP A 211 -2.38 18.47 -18.84
N ASN A 212 -3.09 18.43 -17.69
CA ASN A 212 -4.49 18.84 -17.58
C ASN A 212 -4.65 19.99 -16.55
N PRO A 213 -4.61 21.26 -17.01
CA PRO A 213 -4.76 22.41 -16.11
C PRO A 213 -6.10 22.45 -15.36
N ALA A 214 -7.18 21.98 -15.98
CA ALA A 214 -8.50 21.93 -15.33
C ALA A 214 -8.51 20.93 -14.18
N ALA A 215 -7.90 19.74 -14.34
CA ALA A 215 -7.75 18.78 -13.26
C ALA A 215 -6.88 19.34 -12.13
N LEU A 216 -5.78 20.03 -12.47
CA LEU A 216 -4.92 20.69 -11.48
C LEU A 216 -5.70 21.74 -10.68
N GLU A 217 -6.45 22.61 -11.34
CA GLU A 217 -7.25 23.66 -10.70
C GLU A 217 -8.33 23.04 -9.80
N THR A 218 -9.04 22.03 -10.29
CA THR A 218 -10.09 21.34 -9.53
C THR A 218 -9.52 20.66 -8.28
N ILE A 219 -8.45 19.88 -8.43
CA ILE A 219 -7.89 19.09 -7.31
C ILE A 219 -7.15 20.00 -6.32
N ALA A 220 -6.26 20.87 -6.80
CA ALA A 220 -5.48 21.74 -5.93
C ALA A 220 -6.32 22.87 -5.30
N GLY A 221 -7.35 23.36 -6.01
CA GLY A 221 -8.29 24.34 -5.49
C GLY A 221 -9.21 23.79 -4.37
N ARG A 222 -9.46 22.48 -4.37
CA ARG A 222 -10.23 21.80 -3.32
C ARG A 222 -9.58 21.89 -1.95
N PHE A 223 -8.23 21.82 -1.88
CA PHE A 223 -7.51 21.68 -0.61
C PHE A 223 -6.84 22.98 -0.17
N ARG A 224 -7.43 23.59 0.85
CA ARG A 224 -6.85 24.76 1.53
C ARG A 224 -5.66 24.39 2.42
N TYR A 225 -5.67 23.21 3.04
CA TYR A 225 -4.62 22.71 3.93
C TYR A 225 -4.17 21.32 3.49
N ILE A 226 -2.87 21.11 3.40
CA ILE A 226 -2.26 19.83 3.08
C ILE A 226 -1.34 19.42 4.22
N MET A 227 -1.56 18.22 4.78
CA MET A 227 -0.80 17.64 5.88
C MET A 227 -0.10 16.36 5.40
N VAL A 228 1.17 16.22 5.72
CA VAL A 228 1.96 15.04 5.30
C VAL A 228 2.72 14.52 6.51
N ASP A 229 2.47 13.26 6.88
CA ASP A 229 3.27 12.55 7.87
C ASP A 229 4.43 11.79 7.21
N GLU A 230 5.48 11.49 8.00
CA GLU A 230 6.68 10.75 7.56
C GLU A 230 7.32 11.31 6.27
N TYR A 231 7.37 12.64 6.13
CA TYR A 231 7.78 13.32 4.90
C TYR A 231 9.17 12.92 4.39
N GLN A 232 10.09 12.47 5.27
CA GLN A 232 11.41 11.97 4.89
C GLN A 232 11.40 10.71 4.04
N ASP A 233 10.26 10.00 3.98
CA ASP A 233 10.12 8.78 3.18
C ASP A 233 9.48 9.03 1.81
N THR A 234 9.16 10.29 1.49
CA THR A 234 8.60 10.64 0.17
C THR A 234 9.64 10.45 -0.94
N ASN A 235 9.17 9.91 -2.08
CA ASN A 235 9.95 9.87 -3.31
C ASN A 235 9.82 11.17 -4.12
N PHE A 236 10.55 11.28 -5.22
CA PHE A 236 10.53 12.47 -6.07
C PHE A 236 9.15 12.75 -6.70
N ALA A 237 8.43 11.69 -7.09
CA ALA A 237 7.10 11.83 -7.66
C ALA A 237 6.09 12.40 -6.65
N GLN A 238 6.07 11.87 -5.42
CA GLN A 238 5.23 12.36 -4.32
C GLN A 238 5.55 13.82 -3.98
N TYR A 239 6.84 14.15 -3.87
CA TYR A 239 7.28 15.52 -3.63
C TYR A 239 6.73 16.50 -4.68
N LEU A 240 6.83 16.18 -5.97
CA LEU A 240 6.33 17.07 -7.03
C LEU A 240 4.80 17.19 -7.04
N ILE A 241 4.07 16.11 -6.74
CA ILE A 241 2.62 16.16 -6.58
C ILE A 241 2.26 17.14 -5.45
N LEU A 242 2.88 17.00 -4.28
CA LEU A 242 2.63 17.89 -3.14
C LEU A 242 2.92 19.35 -3.48
N LYS A 243 4.02 19.63 -4.20
CA LYS A 243 4.39 20.97 -4.62
C LYS A 243 3.35 21.59 -5.56
N LYS A 244 2.76 20.79 -6.46
CA LYS A 244 1.69 21.24 -7.34
C LYS A 244 0.36 21.44 -6.59
N LEU A 245 -0.01 20.52 -5.73
CA LEU A 245 -1.25 20.61 -4.96
C LEU A 245 -1.24 21.80 -3.99
N SER A 246 -0.09 22.15 -3.42
CA SER A 246 0.04 23.27 -2.47
C SER A 246 0.23 24.66 -3.12
N GLN A 247 0.31 24.74 -4.46
CA GLN A 247 0.70 25.98 -5.14
C GLN A 247 -0.27 27.17 -4.94
N PHE A 248 -1.57 26.91 -4.75
CA PHE A 248 -2.57 27.99 -4.62
C PHE A 248 -2.58 28.60 -3.23
N HIS A 249 -2.53 27.79 -2.17
CA HIS A 249 -2.68 28.25 -0.80
C HIS A 249 -1.40 28.23 0.01
N GLN A 250 -0.41 27.44 -0.40
CA GLN A 250 0.88 27.23 0.28
C GLN A 250 0.78 26.77 1.74
N ASN A 251 -0.39 26.34 2.19
CA ASN A 251 -0.61 25.81 3.55
C ASN A 251 -0.24 24.33 3.61
N LEU A 252 1.05 24.05 3.36
CA LEU A 252 1.63 22.72 3.40
C LEU A 252 2.33 22.51 4.74
N CYS A 253 1.81 21.61 5.57
CA CYS A 253 2.46 21.18 6.80
C CYS A 253 3.05 19.78 6.62
N VAL A 254 4.36 19.66 6.72
CA VAL A 254 5.06 18.38 6.66
C VAL A 254 5.67 18.05 8.01
N VAL A 255 5.49 16.80 8.42
CA VAL A 255 6.07 16.26 9.66
C VAL A 255 7.02 15.13 9.29
N GLY A 256 8.19 15.11 9.89
CA GLY A 256 9.14 14.05 9.61
C GLY A 256 10.34 14.02 10.54
N ASP A 257 11.08 12.92 10.42
CA ASP A 257 12.36 12.70 11.11
C ASP A 257 13.39 12.22 10.08
N ASP A 258 14.30 13.09 9.68
CA ASP A 258 15.38 12.77 8.75
C ASP A 258 16.24 11.60 9.24
N SER A 259 16.35 11.41 10.56
CA SER A 259 17.07 10.29 11.18
C SER A 259 16.37 8.93 10.99
N GLN A 260 15.09 8.94 10.64
CA GLN A 260 14.28 7.74 10.36
C GLN A 260 14.08 7.46 8.87
N SER A 261 14.81 8.10 7.97
CA SER A 261 14.75 7.86 6.52
C SER A 261 15.46 6.55 6.17
N ILE A 262 14.71 5.45 6.15
CA ILE A 262 15.23 4.09 5.91
C ILE A 262 14.68 3.42 4.64
N TYR A 263 13.89 4.13 3.82
CA TYR A 263 13.26 3.60 2.60
C TYR A 263 13.91 4.10 1.29
N ALA A 264 15.19 4.51 1.32
CA ALA A 264 15.91 4.93 0.11
C ALA A 264 15.93 3.84 -0.98
N PHE A 265 15.98 2.56 -0.59
CA PHE A 265 15.90 1.41 -1.51
C PHE A 265 14.53 1.27 -2.23
N ARG A 266 13.48 1.95 -1.72
CA ARG A 266 12.16 2.09 -2.35
C ARG A 266 11.98 3.43 -3.07
N GLY A 267 13.06 4.20 -3.26
CA GLY A 267 13.04 5.48 -3.97
C GLY A 267 12.78 6.70 -3.09
N ALA A 268 12.71 6.56 -1.76
CA ALA A 268 12.62 7.71 -0.85
C ALA A 268 13.82 8.64 -1.02
N LYS A 269 13.57 9.94 -0.95
CA LYS A 269 14.56 11.02 -1.14
C LYS A 269 14.64 11.88 0.12
N ILE A 270 15.65 11.66 0.94
CA ILE A 270 15.88 12.47 2.15
C ILE A 270 16.04 13.95 1.81
N GLU A 271 16.51 14.26 0.60
CA GLU A 271 16.69 15.63 0.12
C GLU A 271 15.37 16.42 0.13
N ASN A 272 14.20 15.73 0.03
CA ASN A 272 12.90 16.39 0.08
C ASN A 272 12.70 17.15 1.41
N ILE A 273 13.02 16.53 2.53
CA ILE A 273 12.92 17.19 3.84
C ILE A 273 14.09 18.15 4.09
N LEU A 274 15.31 17.79 3.68
CA LEU A 274 16.50 18.64 3.86
C LEU A 274 16.43 19.95 3.06
N ASN A 275 15.81 19.90 1.87
CA ASN A 275 15.68 21.05 0.97
C ASN A 275 14.37 21.82 1.14
N PHE A 276 13.47 21.44 2.06
CA PHE A 276 12.19 22.09 2.26
C PHE A 276 12.29 23.62 2.37
N LYS A 277 13.29 24.12 3.09
CA LYS A 277 13.57 25.55 3.24
C LYS A 277 13.94 26.27 1.94
N LYS A 278 14.47 25.56 0.95
CA LYS A 278 14.80 26.15 -0.38
C LYS A 278 13.54 26.28 -1.23
N ASP A 279 12.64 25.29 -1.11
CA ASP A 279 11.38 25.30 -1.86
C ASP A 279 10.37 26.29 -1.29
N TYR A 280 10.39 26.47 0.04
CA TYR A 280 9.48 27.34 0.79
C TYR A 280 10.29 28.33 1.65
N PRO A 281 10.82 29.41 1.09
CA PRO A 281 11.69 30.36 1.84
C PRO A 281 11.01 31.02 3.04
N GLN A 282 9.68 31.17 3.02
CA GLN A 282 8.87 31.76 4.09
C GLN A 282 8.29 30.73 5.07
N HIS A 283 8.88 29.53 5.13
CA HIS A 283 8.40 28.47 6.01
C HIS A 283 8.65 28.75 7.49
N ASN A 284 7.77 28.18 8.33
CA ASN A 284 7.99 28.06 9.76
C ASN A 284 8.58 26.69 10.07
N ILE A 285 9.55 26.63 10.99
CA ILE A 285 10.16 25.37 11.44
C ILE A 285 9.95 25.19 12.95
N PHE A 286 9.47 24.00 13.34
CA PHE A 286 9.32 23.60 14.73
C PHE A 286 10.12 22.32 14.98
N ARG A 287 10.76 22.21 16.17
CA ARG A 287 11.52 21.04 16.57
C ARG A 287 10.86 20.39 17.77
N LEU A 288 10.48 19.12 17.61
CA LEU A 288 9.92 18.32 18.69
C LEU A 288 11.02 17.40 19.21
N GLU A 289 11.66 17.77 20.30
CA GLU A 289 12.85 17.12 20.84
C GLU A 289 12.54 16.28 22.10
N GLN A 290 11.43 16.57 22.81
CA GLN A 290 11.04 15.80 23.98
C GLN A 290 10.47 14.42 23.56
N ASN A 291 11.16 13.35 23.96
CA ASN A 291 10.71 11.98 23.78
C ASN A 291 9.81 11.56 24.95
N TYR A 292 8.61 11.03 24.62
CA TYR A 292 7.63 10.54 25.57
C TYR A 292 7.51 9.02 25.60
N ARG A 293 8.22 8.32 24.72
CA ARG A 293 8.10 6.87 24.51
C ARG A 293 9.12 6.09 25.33
N SER A 294 10.38 6.50 25.27
CA SER A 294 11.51 5.69 25.70
C SER A 294 12.17 6.26 26.96
N THR A 295 12.86 5.39 27.69
CA THR A 295 13.69 5.75 28.83
C THR A 295 14.91 6.57 28.39
N LYS A 296 15.57 7.27 29.34
CA LYS A 296 16.72 8.14 29.04
C LYS A 296 17.87 7.36 28.39
N VAL A 297 18.20 6.18 28.92
CA VAL A 297 19.29 5.33 28.40
C VAL A 297 19.10 5.00 26.92
N ILE A 298 17.86 4.71 26.49
CA ILE A 298 17.55 4.43 25.08
C ILE A 298 17.73 5.68 24.23
N VAL A 299 17.19 6.83 24.69
CA VAL A 299 17.28 8.10 23.96
C VAL A 299 18.73 8.56 23.82
N ASP A 300 19.53 8.46 24.87
CA ASP A 300 20.95 8.86 24.87
C ASP A 300 21.78 7.97 23.92
N ALA A 301 21.49 6.66 23.91
CA ALA A 301 22.14 5.73 22.99
C ALA A 301 21.78 6.05 21.52
N ALA A 302 20.51 6.36 21.25
CA ALA A 302 20.07 6.77 19.93
C ALA A 302 20.70 8.10 19.47
N ASN A 303 20.79 9.10 20.36
CA ASN A 303 21.47 10.35 20.08
C ASN A 303 22.95 10.14 19.77
N SER A 304 23.64 9.31 20.56
CA SER A 304 25.05 8.97 20.33
C SER A 304 25.28 8.29 18.98
N LEU A 305 24.36 7.41 18.57
CA LEU A 305 24.42 6.75 17.27
C LEU A 305 24.23 7.75 16.12
N ILE A 306 23.14 8.53 16.17
CA ILE A 306 22.78 9.45 15.08
C ILE A 306 23.70 10.65 14.98
N ALA A 307 24.42 11.02 16.04
CA ALA A 307 25.41 12.09 16.02
C ALA A 307 26.53 11.86 15.00
N LYS A 308 26.77 10.61 14.61
CA LYS A 308 27.75 10.22 13.58
C LYS A 308 27.30 10.52 12.16
N ASN A 309 26.02 10.86 11.97
CA ASN A 309 25.47 11.26 10.68
C ASN A 309 25.61 12.77 10.50
N GLU A 310 26.48 13.19 9.56
CA GLU A 310 26.77 14.61 9.32
C GLU A 310 25.64 15.31 8.54
N ALA A 311 24.99 14.60 7.62
CA ALA A 311 23.94 15.14 6.76
C ALA A 311 22.56 15.02 7.43
N ARG A 312 22.34 15.79 8.52
CA ARG A 312 21.07 15.78 9.27
C ARG A 312 20.57 17.17 9.61
N ILE A 313 19.29 17.29 9.93
CA ILE A 313 18.73 18.50 10.55
C ILE A 313 19.10 18.47 12.05
N PRO A 314 19.82 19.46 12.57
CA PRO A 314 20.23 19.46 13.97
C PRO A 314 19.03 19.41 14.92
N LYS A 315 19.00 18.37 15.76
CA LYS A 315 18.06 18.18 16.87
C LYS A 315 18.69 17.28 17.92
N GLU A 316 18.31 17.45 19.17
CA GLU A 316 18.76 16.62 20.28
C GLU A 316 17.56 16.16 21.09
N CYS A 317 17.25 14.87 20.98
CA CYS A 317 16.13 14.29 21.68
C CYS A 317 16.49 14.10 23.16
N TYR A 318 15.54 14.38 24.05
CA TYR A 318 15.69 14.15 25.49
C TYR A 318 14.44 13.52 26.08
N SER A 319 14.60 12.68 27.11
CA SER A 319 13.48 12.09 27.84
C SER A 319 13.39 12.66 29.26
N MET A 320 12.17 13.00 29.66
CA MET A 320 11.84 13.36 31.06
C MET A 320 11.38 12.14 31.88
N GLY A 321 11.33 10.97 31.25
CA GLY A 321 10.93 9.71 31.87
C GLY A 321 11.98 9.11 32.79
N ALA A 322 11.78 7.85 33.18
CA ALA A 322 12.71 7.10 34.03
C ALA A 322 14.07 6.93 33.34
N GLU A 323 15.11 6.72 34.14
CA GLU A 323 16.46 6.37 33.65
C GLU A 323 16.41 5.14 32.73
N GLY A 324 15.71 4.10 33.18
CA GLY A 324 15.59 2.83 32.48
C GLY A 324 16.77 1.88 32.71
N GLU A 325 16.62 0.66 32.22
CA GLU A 325 17.69 -0.33 32.24
C GLU A 325 18.73 -0.03 31.15
N LYS A 326 19.96 -0.47 31.40
CA LYS A 326 21.03 -0.40 30.41
C LYS A 326 20.77 -1.36 29.26
N ILE A 327 21.12 -0.95 28.04
CA ILE A 327 21.08 -1.82 26.87
C ILE A 327 22.03 -2.99 27.10
N ARG A 328 21.50 -4.22 26.97
CA ARG A 328 22.26 -5.44 27.17
C ARG A 328 22.80 -5.97 25.84
N LEU A 329 24.11 -6.18 25.77
CA LEU A 329 24.76 -6.81 24.64
C LEU A 329 25.05 -8.28 24.97
N ILE A 330 24.50 -9.19 24.16
CA ILE A 330 24.71 -10.63 24.30
C ILE A 330 25.46 -11.11 23.06
N LYS A 331 26.60 -11.77 23.26
CA LYS A 331 27.38 -12.41 22.19
C LYS A 331 27.03 -13.88 22.13
N ALA A 332 26.68 -14.36 20.94
CA ALA A 332 26.44 -15.76 20.64
C ALA A 332 27.43 -16.25 19.57
N TYR A 333 27.76 -17.54 19.60
CA TYR A 333 28.67 -18.15 18.62
C TYR A 333 27.93 -18.75 17.41
N THR A 334 26.64 -19.07 17.59
CA THR A 334 25.80 -19.63 16.54
C THR A 334 24.40 -18.99 16.55
N GLU A 335 23.69 -19.08 15.42
CA GLU A 335 22.29 -18.63 15.30
C GLU A 335 21.36 -19.39 16.28
N GLN A 336 21.65 -20.67 16.53
CA GLN A 336 20.88 -21.49 17.46
C GLN A 336 21.09 -21.04 18.92
N GLU A 337 22.32 -20.72 19.29
CA GLU A 337 22.64 -20.19 20.60
C GLU A 337 21.99 -18.83 20.83
N GLU A 338 22.08 -17.91 19.84
CA GLU A 338 21.39 -16.62 19.85
C GLU A 338 19.90 -16.80 20.13
N ALA A 339 19.23 -17.65 19.35
CA ALA A 339 17.81 -17.90 19.47
C ALA A 339 17.41 -18.50 20.84
N LEU A 340 18.24 -19.40 21.38
CA LEU A 340 18.04 -19.99 22.72
C LEU A 340 18.19 -18.95 23.83
N LEU A 341 19.17 -18.06 23.75
CA LEU A 341 19.39 -16.99 24.72
C LEU A 341 18.24 -15.99 24.72
N ILE A 342 17.75 -15.61 23.53
CA ILE A 342 16.58 -14.75 23.39
C ILE A 342 15.35 -15.39 24.03
N ALA A 343 15.02 -16.63 23.65
CA ALA A 343 13.86 -17.34 24.20
C ALA A 343 13.94 -17.50 25.73
N SER A 344 15.14 -17.75 26.27
CA SER A 344 15.37 -17.80 27.71
C SER A 344 15.16 -16.47 28.40
N SER A 345 15.64 -15.37 27.77
CA SER A 345 15.46 -14.02 28.30
C SER A 345 13.98 -13.65 28.40
N ILE A 346 13.20 -13.96 27.36
CA ILE A 346 11.74 -13.73 27.34
C ILE A 346 11.06 -14.47 28.49
N ILE A 347 11.34 -15.77 28.67
CA ILE A 347 10.76 -16.57 29.76
C ILE A 347 11.09 -15.97 31.13
N THR A 348 12.35 -15.55 31.32
CA THR A 348 12.78 -14.94 32.58
C THR A 348 12.00 -13.65 32.87
N ARG A 349 11.81 -12.78 31.87
CA ARG A 349 11.07 -11.52 32.02
C ARG A 349 9.59 -11.76 32.32
N ILE A 350 8.95 -12.70 31.64
CA ILE A 350 7.55 -13.07 31.90
C ILE A 350 7.39 -13.55 33.34
N GLN A 351 8.34 -14.35 33.85
CA GLN A 351 8.28 -14.86 35.22
C GLN A 351 8.59 -13.81 36.29
N SER A 352 9.51 -12.86 36.02
CA SER A 352 9.94 -11.88 37.01
C SER A 352 9.13 -10.59 37.01
N GLU A 353 8.55 -10.20 35.86
CA GLU A 353 7.95 -8.87 35.67
C GLU A 353 6.47 -8.93 35.25
N SER A 354 5.86 -10.12 35.22
CA SER A 354 4.46 -10.34 34.79
C SER A 354 4.16 -9.81 33.38
N ALA A 355 5.20 -9.72 32.51
CA ALA A 355 5.05 -9.27 31.13
C ALA A 355 4.23 -10.25 30.30
N GLN A 356 3.50 -9.75 29.31
CA GLN A 356 2.74 -10.55 28.36
C GLN A 356 3.58 -10.85 27.12
N TYR A 357 3.25 -11.91 26.37
CA TYR A 357 3.99 -12.23 25.12
C TYR A 357 3.95 -11.10 24.10
N GLN A 358 2.84 -10.38 24.01
CA GLN A 358 2.66 -9.23 23.11
C GLN A 358 3.56 -8.04 23.45
N ASP A 359 4.15 -7.98 24.63
CA ASP A 359 5.06 -6.93 25.05
C ASP A 359 6.46 -7.07 24.43
N PHE A 360 6.73 -8.20 23.77
CA PHE A 360 8.05 -8.53 23.21
C PHE A 360 8.08 -8.44 21.70
N ALA A 361 9.13 -7.83 21.17
CA ALA A 361 9.48 -7.86 19.75
C ALA A 361 10.89 -8.38 19.52
N ILE A 362 11.04 -9.27 18.54
CA ILE A 362 12.35 -9.75 18.06
C ILE A 362 12.56 -9.15 16.68
N LEU A 363 13.54 -8.25 16.57
CA LEU A 363 13.85 -7.54 15.34
C LEU A 363 15.10 -8.13 14.68
N TYR A 364 15.05 -8.34 13.38
CA TYR A 364 16.17 -8.85 12.59
C TYR A 364 16.34 -8.09 11.27
N ARG A 365 17.50 -8.27 10.63
CA ARG A 365 17.82 -7.54 9.38
C ARG A 365 17.16 -8.17 8.15
N THR A 366 17.09 -9.51 8.10
CA THR A 366 16.56 -10.27 6.96
C THR A 366 15.66 -11.40 7.43
N ASN A 367 14.64 -11.75 6.63
CA ASN A 367 13.69 -12.82 6.94
C ASN A 367 14.35 -14.20 7.11
N ALA A 368 15.53 -14.41 6.52
CA ALA A 368 16.25 -15.68 6.69
C ALA A 368 16.63 -15.95 8.16
N GLN A 369 16.82 -14.90 8.96
CA GLN A 369 17.19 -15.00 10.38
C GLN A 369 16.03 -15.50 11.25
N SER A 370 14.77 -15.38 10.82
CA SER A 370 13.63 -15.81 11.62
C SER A 370 13.62 -17.32 11.93
N ARG A 371 14.16 -18.15 11.03
CA ARG A 371 14.05 -19.61 11.10
C ARG A 371 14.59 -20.20 12.40
N ALA A 372 15.77 -19.79 12.83
CA ALA A 372 16.37 -20.27 14.08
C ALA A 372 15.59 -19.78 15.31
N LEU A 373 15.09 -18.55 15.26
CA LEU A 373 14.24 -17.94 16.29
C LEU A 373 12.91 -18.69 16.42
N GLU A 374 12.23 -18.96 15.31
CA GLU A 374 10.99 -19.74 15.28
C GLU A 374 11.16 -21.14 15.89
N GLU A 375 12.25 -21.83 15.52
CA GLU A 375 12.55 -23.14 16.04
C GLU A 375 12.77 -23.12 17.58
N ALA A 376 13.49 -22.13 18.08
CA ALA A 376 13.75 -21.97 19.52
C ALA A 376 12.48 -21.64 20.30
N LEU A 377 11.62 -20.73 19.78
CA LEU A 377 10.35 -20.37 20.39
C LEU A 377 9.38 -21.56 20.41
N ARG A 378 9.28 -22.29 19.28
CA ARG A 378 8.44 -23.49 19.18
C ARG A 378 8.86 -24.59 20.15
N LYS A 379 10.16 -24.85 20.27
CA LYS A 379 10.70 -25.86 21.24
C LYS A 379 10.36 -25.52 22.68
N ARG A 380 10.09 -24.26 23.00
CA ARG A 380 9.74 -23.78 24.34
C ARG A 380 8.26 -23.43 24.50
N ASN A 381 7.43 -23.78 23.52
CA ASN A 381 5.99 -23.51 23.49
C ASN A 381 5.67 -22.01 23.69
N LEU A 382 6.52 -21.10 23.20
CA LEU A 382 6.29 -19.67 23.23
C LEU A 382 5.47 -19.27 21.99
N PRO A 383 4.30 -18.65 22.16
CA PRO A 383 3.49 -18.20 21.02
C PRO A 383 4.16 -17.00 20.34
N TYR A 384 4.22 -17.03 19.00
CA TYR A 384 4.80 -15.95 18.22
C TYR A 384 4.01 -15.69 16.95
N MET A 385 4.20 -14.49 16.39
CA MET A 385 3.67 -14.07 15.09
C MET A 385 4.79 -13.45 14.26
N ILE A 386 4.84 -13.76 12.96
CA ILE A 386 5.81 -13.20 12.03
C ILE A 386 5.15 -12.11 11.19
N TYR A 387 5.60 -10.87 11.39
CA TYR A 387 5.20 -9.73 10.58
C TYR A 387 6.06 -9.69 9.30
N SER A 388 5.80 -10.47 8.31
CA SER A 388 6.42 -10.52 6.97
C SER A 388 6.56 -11.94 6.41
N GLY A 389 5.79 -12.88 6.93
CA GLY A 389 5.56 -14.16 6.27
C GLY A 389 4.87 -13.96 4.91
N ASN A 390 4.79 -15.02 4.11
CA ASN A 390 3.96 -14.97 2.91
C ASN A 390 2.55 -14.52 3.30
N SER A 391 2.14 -13.35 2.80
CA SER A 391 0.80 -12.81 3.01
C SER A 391 -0.25 -13.87 2.64
N PHE A 392 -1.39 -13.85 3.31
CA PHE A 392 -2.56 -14.65 2.92
C PHE A 392 -2.83 -14.52 1.41
N PHE A 393 -2.74 -13.30 0.88
CA PHE A 393 -2.92 -13.01 -0.53
C PHE A 393 -1.79 -13.53 -1.45
N ASP A 394 -0.68 -14.03 -0.89
CA ASP A 394 0.41 -14.67 -1.66
C ASP A 394 0.20 -16.18 -1.89
N ARG A 395 -0.76 -16.79 -1.19
CA ARG A 395 -1.09 -18.20 -1.34
C ARG A 395 -1.64 -18.46 -2.76
N ALA A 396 -1.26 -19.60 -3.34
CA ALA A 396 -1.55 -19.91 -4.75
C ALA A 396 -3.05 -19.94 -5.06
N GLU A 397 -3.85 -20.58 -4.19
CA GLU A 397 -5.31 -20.68 -4.31
C GLU A 397 -6.00 -19.33 -4.15
N VAL A 398 -5.49 -18.48 -3.25
CA VAL A 398 -6.00 -17.12 -3.07
C VAL A 398 -5.68 -16.26 -4.31
N LYS A 399 -4.46 -16.35 -4.84
CA LYS A 399 -4.09 -15.67 -6.10
C LYS A 399 -4.91 -16.15 -7.29
N ASP A 400 -5.28 -17.42 -7.33
CA ASP A 400 -6.14 -17.92 -8.41
C ASP A 400 -7.54 -17.31 -8.33
N MET A 401 -8.15 -17.24 -7.14
CA MET A 401 -9.42 -16.55 -6.94
C MET A 401 -9.32 -15.05 -7.24
N MET A 402 -8.28 -14.38 -6.74
CA MET A 402 -8.04 -12.96 -7.01
C MET A 402 -7.88 -12.67 -8.50
N ALA A 403 -7.25 -13.56 -9.27
CA ALA A 403 -7.17 -13.42 -10.72
C ALA A 403 -8.54 -13.55 -11.40
N TYR A 404 -9.42 -14.41 -10.91
CA TYR A 404 -10.82 -14.42 -11.36
C TYR A 404 -11.54 -13.11 -11.02
N PHE A 405 -11.36 -12.59 -9.83
CA PHE A 405 -11.95 -11.30 -9.41
C PHE A 405 -11.45 -10.15 -10.29
N LYS A 406 -10.14 -10.07 -10.53
CA LYS A 406 -9.53 -9.04 -11.40
C LYS A 406 -10.06 -9.14 -12.82
N LEU A 407 -10.12 -10.35 -13.40
CA LEU A 407 -10.64 -10.54 -14.74
C LEU A 407 -12.15 -10.25 -14.83
N CYS A 408 -12.92 -10.51 -13.77
CA CYS A 408 -14.33 -10.17 -13.70
C CYS A 408 -14.56 -8.65 -13.76
N VAL A 409 -13.73 -7.87 -13.07
CA VAL A 409 -13.83 -6.40 -13.09
C VAL A 409 -13.23 -5.79 -14.35
N ASN A 410 -12.17 -6.40 -14.89
CA ASN A 410 -11.48 -5.93 -16.09
C ASN A 410 -11.18 -7.09 -17.04
N LEU A 411 -12.04 -7.31 -18.02
CA LEU A 411 -11.90 -8.36 -19.03
C LEU A 411 -10.67 -8.22 -19.93
N ASN A 412 -9.99 -7.06 -19.91
CA ASN A 412 -8.77 -6.86 -20.68
C ASN A 412 -7.49 -7.23 -19.91
N ASP A 413 -7.61 -7.72 -18.68
CA ASP A 413 -6.46 -8.17 -17.88
C ASP A 413 -5.91 -9.50 -18.38
N ASP A 414 -4.95 -9.42 -19.29
CA ASP A 414 -4.33 -10.58 -19.95
C ASP A 414 -3.57 -11.49 -18.97
N GLU A 415 -2.95 -10.93 -17.92
CA GLU A 415 -2.18 -11.73 -16.96
C GLU A 415 -3.11 -12.56 -16.07
N SER A 416 -4.21 -11.97 -15.61
CA SER A 416 -5.26 -12.69 -14.89
C SER A 416 -5.89 -13.77 -15.76
N LEU A 417 -6.20 -13.46 -17.01
CA LEU A 417 -6.75 -14.44 -17.96
C LEU A 417 -5.82 -15.63 -18.16
N LYS A 418 -4.53 -15.39 -18.43
CA LYS A 418 -3.52 -16.46 -18.60
C LYS A 418 -3.42 -17.36 -17.37
N ARG A 419 -3.54 -16.78 -16.18
CA ARG A 419 -3.45 -17.52 -14.92
C ARG A 419 -4.59 -18.51 -14.75
N ILE A 420 -5.83 -18.16 -15.14
CA ILE A 420 -7.04 -18.87 -14.73
C ILE A 420 -7.77 -19.60 -15.86
N ILE A 421 -7.49 -19.30 -17.12
CA ILE A 421 -8.24 -19.88 -18.25
C ILE A 421 -8.25 -21.42 -18.26
N ASN A 422 -7.17 -22.04 -17.80
CA ASN A 422 -7.05 -23.50 -17.67
C ASN A 422 -6.99 -23.96 -16.20
N LYS A 423 -7.54 -23.19 -15.28
CA LYS A 423 -7.60 -23.52 -13.86
C LYS A 423 -9.01 -23.27 -13.29
N PRO A 424 -9.81 -24.31 -12.99
CA PRO A 424 -9.54 -25.76 -13.17
C PRO A 424 -9.24 -26.14 -14.61
N ALA A 425 -8.68 -27.34 -14.79
CA ALA A 425 -8.28 -27.82 -16.11
C ALA A 425 -9.46 -27.87 -17.09
N ARG A 426 -9.41 -27.08 -18.16
CA ARG A 426 -10.39 -27.00 -19.24
C ARG A 426 -9.89 -27.58 -20.55
N GLY A 427 -8.64 -28.11 -20.55
CA GLY A 427 -7.99 -28.63 -21.75
C GLY A 427 -7.56 -27.50 -22.72
N ILE A 428 -7.28 -26.31 -22.20
CA ILE A 428 -6.70 -25.18 -22.91
C ILE A 428 -5.22 -25.15 -22.53
N GLY A 429 -4.36 -25.75 -23.35
CA GLY A 429 -2.93 -25.86 -23.10
C GLY A 429 -2.12 -24.68 -23.64
N ASP A 430 -0.81 -24.70 -23.34
CA ASP A 430 0.12 -23.62 -23.70
C ASP A 430 0.18 -23.33 -25.21
N THR A 431 0.02 -24.36 -26.05
CA THR A 431 -0.05 -24.19 -27.52
C THR A 431 -1.25 -23.36 -27.96
N SER A 432 -2.42 -23.59 -27.35
CA SER A 432 -3.63 -22.80 -27.64
C SER A 432 -3.49 -21.38 -27.13
N MET A 433 -2.87 -21.20 -25.96
CA MET A 433 -2.61 -19.88 -25.42
C MET A 433 -1.57 -19.10 -26.23
N ALA A 434 -0.55 -19.76 -26.76
CA ALA A 434 0.44 -19.13 -27.65
C ALA A 434 -0.20 -18.67 -28.96
N ALA A 435 -1.10 -19.50 -29.54
CA ALA A 435 -1.83 -19.15 -30.75
C ALA A 435 -2.82 -17.97 -30.50
N LEU A 436 -3.55 -17.98 -29.39
CA LEU A 436 -4.41 -16.86 -29.00
C LEU A 436 -3.61 -15.57 -28.80
N ALA A 437 -2.43 -15.66 -28.16
CA ALA A 437 -1.55 -14.53 -27.96
C ALA A 437 -1.00 -13.97 -29.28
N ALA A 438 -0.72 -14.84 -30.26
CA ALA A 438 -0.30 -14.41 -31.60
C ALA A 438 -1.42 -13.65 -32.32
N ALA A 439 -2.67 -14.15 -32.25
CA ALA A 439 -3.82 -13.46 -32.78
C ALA A 439 -4.06 -12.10 -32.10
N ALA A 440 -4.00 -12.07 -30.77
CA ALA A 440 -4.14 -10.84 -29.98
C ALA A 440 -3.09 -9.79 -30.37
N HIS A 441 -1.83 -10.20 -30.51
CA HIS A 441 -0.75 -9.32 -30.96
C HIS A 441 -0.96 -8.80 -32.38
N HIS A 442 -1.36 -9.68 -33.30
CA HIS A 442 -1.63 -9.29 -34.70
C HIS A 442 -2.73 -8.25 -34.81
N HIS A 443 -3.81 -8.43 -34.05
CA HIS A 443 -4.98 -7.54 -34.08
C HIS A 443 -4.88 -6.35 -33.11
N GLN A 444 -3.81 -6.26 -32.33
CA GLN A 444 -3.66 -5.24 -31.27
C GLN A 444 -4.81 -5.26 -30.26
N LEU A 445 -5.29 -6.44 -29.90
CA LEU A 445 -6.40 -6.68 -28.97
C LEU A 445 -5.90 -7.33 -27.66
N SER A 446 -6.71 -7.25 -26.60
CA SER A 446 -6.52 -8.10 -25.41
C SER A 446 -6.83 -9.57 -25.77
N LEU A 447 -6.32 -10.52 -24.98
CA LEU A 447 -6.60 -11.96 -25.17
C LEU A 447 -8.10 -12.25 -25.15
N PHE A 448 -8.84 -11.59 -24.28
CA PHE A 448 -10.28 -11.72 -24.17
C PHE A 448 -10.98 -11.30 -25.48
N LYS A 449 -10.65 -10.14 -26.02
CA LYS A 449 -11.22 -9.65 -27.28
C LYS A 449 -10.77 -10.51 -28.46
N ALA A 450 -9.53 -10.92 -28.50
CA ALA A 450 -8.99 -11.79 -29.55
C ALA A 450 -9.69 -13.16 -29.61
N ALA A 451 -10.21 -13.66 -28.48
CA ALA A 451 -10.96 -14.92 -28.44
C ALA A 451 -12.20 -14.94 -29.36
N TYR A 452 -12.71 -13.77 -29.71
CA TYR A 452 -13.87 -13.62 -30.60
C TYR A 452 -13.49 -13.26 -32.05
N SER A 453 -12.19 -13.18 -32.39
CA SER A 453 -11.75 -13.00 -33.79
C SER A 453 -12.19 -14.17 -34.65
N GLU A 454 -12.50 -13.90 -35.94
CA GLU A 454 -13.00 -14.91 -36.87
C GLU A 454 -11.87 -15.80 -37.43
N ASP A 455 -10.65 -15.28 -37.44
CA ASP A 455 -9.48 -15.88 -38.10
C ASP A 455 -8.56 -16.70 -37.16
N LEU A 456 -9.05 -17.07 -35.97
CA LEU A 456 -8.26 -17.81 -34.96
C LEU A 456 -7.65 -19.12 -35.48
N GLU A 457 -8.32 -19.77 -36.42
CA GLU A 457 -7.82 -21.00 -37.06
C GLU A 457 -6.55 -20.75 -37.87
N THR A 458 -6.39 -19.55 -38.44
CA THR A 458 -5.19 -19.18 -39.21
C THR A 458 -3.95 -19.07 -38.34
N PHE A 459 -4.13 -18.82 -37.03
CA PHE A 459 -3.07 -18.82 -36.01
C PHE A 459 -2.81 -20.20 -35.41
N GLY A 460 -3.48 -21.25 -35.91
CA GLY A 460 -3.29 -22.64 -35.50
C GLY A 460 -4.17 -23.10 -34.34
N LEU A 461 -5.21 -22.35 -33.96
CA LEU A 461 -6.20 -22.79 -33.02
C LEU A 461 -7.16 -23.78 -33.65
N LYS A 462 -7.38 -24.93 -32.98
CA LYS A 462 -8.39 -25.92 -33.42
C LYS A 462 -9.78 -25.50 -32.97
N ALA A 463 -10.82 -25.80 -33.75
CA ALA A 463 -12.20 -25.45 -33.44
C ALA A 463 -12.63 -25.86 -32.01
N ALA A 464 -12.21 -27.03 -31.52
CA ALA A 464 -12.49 -27.48 -30.16
C ALA A 464 -11.85 -26.61 -29.09
N ALA A 465 -10.65 -26.07 -29.33
CA ALA A 465 -9.98 -25.13 -28.40
C ALA A 465 -10.65 -23.76 -28.44
N ILE A 466 -11.00 -23.27 -29.63
CA ILE A 466 -11.74 -22.01 -29.81
C ILE A 466 -13.06 -22.06 -29.02
N LYS A 467 -13.82 -23.17 -29.16
CA LYS A 467 -15.06 -23.35 -28.42
C LYS A 467 -14.87 -23.24 -26.91
N LYS A 468 -13.88 -23.93 -26.35
CA LYS A 468 -13.58 -23.92 -24.91
C LYS A 468 -13.13 -22.54 -24.41
N ILE A 469 -12.31 -21.84 -25.21
CA ILE A 469 -11.86 -20.48 -24.90
C ILE A 469 -13.06 -19.53 -24.87
N ARG A 470 -13.95 -19.61 -25.87
CA ARG A 470 -15.16 -18.78 -25.91
C ARG A 470 -16.13 -19.10 -24.78
N GLU A 471 -16.35 -20.37 -24.44
CA GLU A 471 -17.17 -20.77 -23.28
C GLU A 471 -16.65 -20.17 -21.98
N PHE A 472 -15.32 -20.15 -21.78
CA PHE A 472 -14.71 -19.49 -20.64
C PHE A 472 -14.90 -17.96 -20.67
N CYS A 473 -14.67 -17.33 -21.82
CA CYS A 473 -14.86 -15.89 -21.99
C CYS A 473 -16.32 -15.48 -21.80
N ASP A 474 -17.28 -16.26 -22.30
CA ASP A 474 -18.72 -16.01 -22.13
C ASP A 474 -19.13 -16.10 -20.65
N MET A 475 -18.58 -17.06 -19.91
CA MET A 475 -18.78 -17.16 -18.46
C MET A 475 -18.27 -15.88 -17.77
N MET A 476 -17.05 -15.45 -18.08
CA MET A 476 -16.48 -14.24 -17.48
C MET A 476 -17.23 -12.97 -17.86
N ALA A 477 -17.73 -12.88 -19.11
CA ALA A 477 -18.55 -11.76 -19.55
C ALA A 477 -19.86 -11.65 -18.77
N ARG A 478 -20.55 -12.78 -18.52
CA ARG A 478 -21.77 -12.79 -17.68
C ARG A 478 -21.48 -12.35 -16.25
N LEU A 479 -20.41 -12.84 -15.66
CA LEU A 479 -20.00 -12.46 -14.29
C LEU A 479 -19.59 -10.98 -14.21
N CYS A 480 -18.94 -10.46 -15.26
CA CYS A 480 -18.59 -9.04 -15.36
C CYS A 480 -19.84 -8.14 -15.40
N LEU A 481 -20.88 -8.53 -16.12
CA LEU A 481 -22.14 -7.77 -16.13
C LEU A 481 -22.78 -7.73 -14.73
N ARG A 482 -22.74 -8.84 -14.00
CA ARG A 482 -23.25 -8.92 -12.62
C ARG A 482 -22.45 -8.04 -11.66
N SER A 483 -21.11 -7.95 -11.82
CA SER A 483 -20.25 -7.16 -10.94
C SER A 483 -20.52 -5.65 -10.96
N ASN A 484 -21.27 -5.16 -11.96
CA ASN A 484 -21.69 -3.77 -12.04
C ASN A 484 -22.96 -3.45 -11.24
N THR A 485 -23.72 -4.47 -10.82
CA THR A 485 -25.05 -4.29 -10.21
C THR A 485 -25.24 -5.06 -8.90
N GLU A 486 -24.43 -6.09 -8.65
CA GLU A 486 -24.52 -6.92 -7.47
C GLU A 486 -23.36 -6.62 -6.51
N ASP A 487 -23.56 -6.90 -5.23
CA ASP A 487 -22.51 -6.72 -4.20
C ASP A 487 -21.32 -7.64 -4.41
N ALA A 488 -20.17 -7.25 -3.84
CA ALA A 488 -18.91 -7.96 -4.00
C ALA A 488 -18.98 -9.43 -3.57
N TYR A 489 -19.70 -9.76 -2.48
CA TYR A 489 -19.78 -11.14 -1.98
C TYR A 489 -20.62 -12.02 -2.89
N THR A 490 -21.77 -11.53 -3.36
CA THR A 490 -22.63 -12.25 -4.29
C THR A 490 -21.89 -12.61 -5.58
N VAL A 491 -21.13 -11.67 -6.13
CA VAL A 491 -20.30 -11.89 -7.33
C VAL A 491 -19.13 -12.82 -7.03
N ALA A 492 -18.42 -12.64 -5.92
CA ALA A 492 -17.28 -13.49 -5.53
C ALA A 492 -17.72 -14.96 -5.31
N ALA A 493 -18.86 -15.18 -4.65
CA ALA A 493 -19.43 -16.50 -4.45
C ALA A 493 -19.86 -17.14 -5.79
N ALA A 494 -20.50 -16.38 -6.69
CA ALA A 494 -20.85 -16.84 -8.03
C ALA A 494 -19.59 -17.24 -8.82
N ILE A 495 -18.52 -16.43 -8.78
CA ILE A 495 -17.23 -16.76 -9.42
C ILE A 495 -16.69 -18.09 -8.86
N ALA A 496 -16.65 -18.26 -7.54
CA ALA A 496 -16.13 -19.48 -6.91
C ALA A 496 -16.87 -20.74 -7.37
N MET A 497 -18.20 -20.64 -7.54
CA MET A 497 -19.06 -21.76 -7.94
C MET A 497 -19.05 -21.99 -9.45
N GLU A 498 -19.32 -20.96 -10.26
CA GLU A 498 -19.46 -21.08 -11.71
C GLU A 498 -18.13 -21.39 -12.42
N SER A 499 -17.00 -20.87 -11.90
CA SER A 499 -15.68 -21.23 -12.42
C SER A 499 -15.29 -22.69 -12.17
N GLY A 500 -15.94 -23.34 -11.21
CA GLY A 500 -15.59 -24.68 -10.74
C GLY A 500 -14.35 -24.71 -9.82
N LEU A 501 -13.77 -23.56 -9.48
CA LEU A 501 -12.51 -23.49 -8.71
C LEU A 501 -12.72 -23.97 -7.26
N TYR A 502 -13.82 -23.59 -6.62
CA TYR A 502 -14.15 -24.07 -5.28
C TYR A 502 -14.33 -25.60 -5.25
N ALA A 503 -15.08 -26.15 -6.22
CA ALA A 503 -15.27 -27.61 -6.34
C ALA A 503 -13.94 -28.33 -6.62
N PHE A 504 -13.05 -27.73 -7.40
CA PHE A 504 -11.72 -28.26 -7.69
C PHE A 504 -10.89 -28.39 -6.41
N TYR A 505 -10.80 -27.36 -5.56
CA TYR A 505 -10.06 -27.45 -4.30
C TYR A 505 -10.75 -28.37 -3.29
N LYS A 506 -12.07 -28.32 -3.20
CA LYS A 506 -12.85 -29.18 -2.29
C LYS A 506 -12.75 -30.67 -2.62
N SER A 507 -12.47 -31.04 -3.86
CA SER A 507 -12.27 -32.43 -4.28
C SER A 507 -10.96 -33.04 -3.77
N ASP A 508 -9.99 -32.23 -3.39
CA ASP A 508 -8.73 -32.67 -2.78
C ASP A 508 -8.91 -32.87 -1.26
N THR A 509 -9.05 -34.13 -0.85
CA THR A 509 -9.27 -34.51 0.55
C THR A 509 -7.99 -34.59 1.40
N SER A 510 -6.83 -34.34 0.81
CA SER A 510 -5.56 -34.24 1.56
C SER A 510 -5.59 -33.09 2.59
N ILE A 511 -4.73 -33.14 3.58
CA ILE A 511 -4.58 -32.04 4.58
C ILE A 511 -4.27 -30.73 3.87
N GLU A 512 -3.45 -30.77 2.83
CA GLU A 512 -3.12 -29.59 2.03
C GLU A 512 -4.33 -29.09 1.20
N GLY A 513 -5.11 -30.00 0.61
CA GLY A 513 -6.34 -29.67 -0.10
C GLY A 513 -7.40 -29.04 0.80
N GLN A 514 -7.59 -29.58 2.01
CA GLN A 514 -8.48 -29.01 3.02
C GLN A 514 -8.03 -27.59 3.43
N SER A 515 -6.72 -27.37 3.61
CA SER A 515 -6.16 -26.05 3.91
C SER A 515 -6.40 -25.06 2.78
N ARG A 516 -6.24 -25.48 1.51
CA ARG A 516 -6.53 -24.63 0.34
C ARG A 516 -8.02 -24.27 0.25
N THR A 517 -8.90 -25.22 0.52
CA THR A 517 -10.35 -24.96 0.57
C THR A 517 -10.69 -23.95 1.66
N ALA A 518 -10.15 -24.12 2.87
CA ALA A 518 -10.33 -23.18 3.96
C ALA A 518 -9.82 -21.76 3.61
N ASN A 519 -8.70 -21.65 2.88
CA ASN A 519 -8.18 -20.36 2.42
C ASN A 519 -9.11 -19.68 1.40
N VAL A 520 -9.79 -20.43 0.55
CA VAL A 520 -10.80 -19.86 -0.37
C VAL A 520 -12.04 -19.40 0.40
N GLU A 521 -12.48 -20.16 1.39
CA GLU A 521 -13.60 -19.78 2.25
C GLU A 521 -13.27 -18.53 3.08
N GLU A 522 -12.06 -18.45 3.61
CA GLU A 522 -11.55 -17.27 4.32
C GLU A 522 -11.51 -16.02 3.42
N LEU A 523 -11.08 -16.18 2.16
CA LEU A 523 -11.15 -15.09 1.19
C LEU A 523 -12.58 -14.60 0.96
N LEU A 524 -13.54 -15.50 0.81
CA LEU A 524 -14.95 -15.13 0.66
C LEU A 524 -15.50 -14.43 1.91
N ASN A 525 -15.10 -14.90 3.10
CA ASN A 525 -15.46 -14.23 4.35
C ASN A 525 -14.85 -12.82 4.43
N SER A 526 -13.61 -12.63 3.98
CA SER A 526 -12.98 -11.30 3.96
C SER A 526 -13.70 -10.32 3.02
N VAL A 527 -14.25 -10.82 1.88
CA VAL A 527 -15.11 -10.00 1.01
C VAL A 527 -16.38 -9.58 1.74
N LYS A 528 -17.02 -10.51 2.48
CA LYS A 528 -18.25 -10.23 3.23
C LYS A 528 -18.00 -9.18 4.34
N ASN A 529 -16.95 -9.37 5.13
CA ASN A 529 -16.58 -8.43 6.19
C ASN A 529 -16.31 -7.03 5.62
N TYR A 530 -15.59 -6.97 4.49
CA TYR A 530 -15.34 -5.69 3.81
C TYR A 530 -16.63 -4.97 3.39
N ILE A 531 -17.65 -5.70 2.92
CA ILE A 531 -18.94 -5.09 2.57
C ILE A 531 -19.58 -4.48 3.81
N GLU A 532 -19.63 -5.22 4.92
CA GLU A 532 -20.22 -4.76 6.17
C GLU A 532 -19.50 -3.50 6.71
N GLU A 533 -18.17 -3.50 6.70
CA GLU A 533 -17.36 -2.34 7.09
C GLU A 533 -17.61 -1.14 6.17
N ARG A 534 -17.55 -1.35 4.85
CA ARG A 534 -17.71 -0.28 3.88
C ARG A 534 -19.13 0.29 3.85
N GLN A 535 -20.16 -0.54 4.05
CA GLN A 535 -21.55 -0.07 4.19
C GLN A 535 -21.73 0.79 5.43
N ASN A 536 -21.13 0.40 6.56
CA ASN A 536 -21.14 1.24 7.76
C ASN A 536 -20.44 2.57 7.51
N GLU A 537 -19.27 2.57 6.85
CA GLU A 537 -18.58 3.82 6.48
C GLU A 537 -19.43 4.70 5.56
N LEU A 538 -20.07 4.13 4.52
CA LEU A 538 -20.92 4.87 3.59
C LEU A 538 -22.15 5.45 4.28
N PHE A 539 -22.80 4.69 5.15
CA PHE A 539 -23.93 5.19 5.96
C PHE A 539 -23.52 6.40 6.79
N GLU A 540 -22.40 6.32 7.45
CA GLU A 540 -21.87 7.38 8.28
C GLU A 540 -21.39 8.59 7.47
N GLU A 541 -20.82 8.36 6.26
CA GLU A 541 -20.50 9.42 5.30
C GLU A 541 -21.79 10.16 4.87
N MET A 542 -22.85 9.45 4.53
CA MET A 542 -24.16 10.02 4.16
C MET A 542 -24.81 10.83 5.31
N GLN A 543 -24.71 10.36 6.56
CA GLN A 543 -25.15 11.13 7.71
C GLN A 543 -24.29 12.39 7.90
N ALA A 544 -22.98 12.31 7.72
CA ALA A 544 -22.07 13.44 7.85
C ALA A 544 -22.36 14.54 6.80
N GLU A 545 -22.80 14.13 5.61
CA GLU A 545 -23.19 15.04 4.51
C GLU A 545 -24.62 15.58 4.67
N GLY A 546 -25.40 15.09 5.66
CA GLY A 546 -26.79 15.51 5.88
C GLY A 546 -27.77 14.92 4.86
N LEU A 547 -27.37 13.86 4.16
CA LEU A 547 -28.24 13.13 3.22
C LEU A 547 -29.20 12.18 3.96
N VAL A 548 -28.89 11.86 5.21
CA VAL A 548 -29.69 11.02 6.10
C VAL A 548 -29.85 11.74 7.44
N GLU A 549 -31.08 11.82 7.96
CA GLU A 549 -31.35 12.41 9.26
C GLU A 549 -30.82 11.54 10.42
N ASP A 550 -30.41 12.19 11.51
CA ASP A 550 -29.96 11.49 12.73
C ASP A 550 -31.10 10.62 13.31
N GLY A 551 -30.81 9.33 13.52
CA GLY A 551 -31.75 8.36 14.07
C GLY A 551 -32.58 7.58 13.04
N VAL A 552 -32.34 7.78 11.75
CA VAL A 552 -32.89 6.94 10.68
C VAL A 552 -32.01 5.71 10.50
N GLU A 553 -32.56 4.53 10.66
CA GLU A 553 -31.93 3.27 10.27
C GLU A 553 -32.19 3.04 8.78
N LEU A 554 -31.13 3.08 7.96
CA LEU A 554 -31.21 2.66 6.55
C LEU A 554 -31.04 1.13 6.46
N SER A 555 -31.80 0.51 5.56
CA SER A 555 -31.52 -0.88 5.20
C SER A 555 -30.29 -0.94 4.28
N ALA A 556 -29.63 -2.10 4.20
CA ALA A 556 -28.51 -2.32 3.27
C ALA A 556 -28.89 -2.05 1.79
N ALA A 557 -30.19 -2.12 1.46
CA ALA A 557 -30.72 -1.83 0.13
C ALA A 557 -30.76 -0.33 -0.21
N ASP A 558 -30.72 0.53 0.80
CA ASP A 558 -30.75 1.99 0.63
C ASP A 558 -29.33 2.59 0.49
N LEU A 559 -28.30 1.78 0.73
CA LEU A 559 -26.90 2.17 0.62
C LEU A 559 -26.35 1.88 -0.79
N PRO A 560 -25.35 2.63 -1.26
CA PRO A 560 -24.65 2.30 -2.50
C PRO A 560 -24.09 0.87 -2.47
N VAL A 561 -24.19 0.18 -3.59
CA VAL A 561 -23.69 -1.19 -3.72
C VAL A 561 -22.16 -1.17 -3.59
N VAL A 562 -21.62 -1.95 -2.66
CA VAL A 562 -20.17 -2.16 -2.52
C VAL A 562 -19.75 -3.23 -3.53
N THR A 563 -19.02 -2.83 -4.54
CA THR A 563 -18.67 -3.67 -5.69
C THR A 563 -17.42 -4.53 -5.46
N LEU A 564 -17.23 -5.55 -6.29
CA LEU A 564 -16.00 -6.34 -6.31
C LEU A 564 -14.77 -5.49 -6.68
N GLY A 565 -14.96 -4.42 -7.46
CA GLY A 565 -13.92 -3.43 -7.77
C GLY A 565 -13.42 -2.69 -6.52
N ASP A 566 -14.34 -2.30 -5.63
CA ASP A 566 -13.99 -1.64 -4.36
C ASP A 566 -13.18 -2.57 -3.45
N TYR A 567 -13.57 -3.85 -3.36
CA TYR A 567 -12.80 -4.84 -2.63
C TYR A 567 -11.39 -5.04 -3.19
N LEU A 568 -11.24 -5.16 -4.51
CA LEU A 568 -9.93 -5.30 -5.15
C LEU A 568 -9.01 -4.09 -4.92
N GLU A 569 -9.56 -2.89 -4.94
CA GLU A 569 -8.83 -1.68 -4.58
C GLU A 569 -8.36 -1.73 -3.13
N ASN A 570 -9.25 -2.10 -2.22
CA ASN A 570 -8.92 -2.24 -0.79
C ASN A 570 -7.76 -3.22 -0.57
N VAL A 571 -7.85 -4.42 -1.15
CA VAL A 571 -6.80 -5.46 -1.03
C VAL A 571 -5.48 -5.00 -1.65
N SER A 572 -5.52 -4.34 -2.80
CA SER A 572 -4.30 -3.84 -3.48
C SER A 572 -3.53 -2.82 -2.64
N LEU A 573 -4.21 -2.11 -1.75
CA LEU A 573 -3.63 -1.09 -0.89
C LEU A 573 -3.22 -1.60 0.51
N LEU A 574 -3.48 -2.89 0.83
CA LEU A 574 -3.06 -3.48 2.10
C LEU A 574 -1.54 -3.66 2.14
N SER A 575 -0.93 -3.26 3.24
CA SER A 575 0.47 -3.56 3.55
C SER A 575 0.57 -4.85 4.38
N ALA A 576 1.78 -5.40 4.49
CA ALA A 576 2.01 -6.58 5.34
C ALA A 576 1.70 -6.31 6.84
N VAL A 577 1.72 -5.05 7.26
CA VAL A 577 1.37 -4.64 8.63
C VAL A 577 -0.14 -4.61 8.81
N ASP A 578 -0.87 -4.13 7.80
CA ASP A 578 -2.34 -4.03 7.84
C ASP A 578 -3.00 -5.43 7.88
N VAL A 579 -2.43 -6.42 7.17
CA VAL A 579 -2.98 -7.79 7.09
C VAL A 579 -2.85 -8.57 8.41
N ASN A 580 -1.83 -8.28 9.22
CA ASN A 580 -1.58 -9.05 10.45
C ASN A 580 -2.35 -8.51 11.68
N ASP A 581 -3.00 -7.35 11.59
CA ASP A 581 -3.82 -6.80 12.68
C ASP A 581 -5.23 -7.41 12.78
N ASP A 582 -5.73 -8.03 11.71
CA ASP A 582 -7.07 -8.66 11.68
C ASP A 582 -7.15 -9.95 12.54
N GLU A 583 -6.01 -10.52 12.94
CA GLU A 583 -5.98 -11.59 13.95
C GLU A 583 -6.03 -11.02 15.37
N ASN A 584 -7.13 -10.34 15.69
CA ASN A 584 -7.39 -9.69 16.97
C ASN A 584 -7.08 -10.56 18.18
N GLY A 585 -6.23 -10.03 19.06
CA GLY A 585 -6.22 -10.38 20.49
C GLY A 585 -5.41 -11.59 20.89
N THR A 586 -4.47 -12.07 20.09
CA THR A 586 -3.59 -13.15 20.50
C THR A 586 -2.32 -12.60 21.15
N ASN A 587 -2.17 -12.86 22.45
CA ASN A 587 -0.96 -12.58 23.20
C ASN A 587 0.23 -13.38 22.63
N ARG A 588 0.99 -12.79 21.71
CA ARG A 588 2.09 -13.44 20.94
C ARG A 588 3.30 -12.53 20.82
N ILE A 589 4.49 -13.11 20.78
CA ILE A 589 5.75 -12.42 20.54
C ILE A 589 5.83 -11.99 19.09
N ALA A 590 6.15 -10.71 18.83
CA ALA A 590 6.29 -10.17 17.49
C ALA A 590 7.67 -10.48 16.89
N LEU A 591 7.73 -11.13 15.74
CA LEU A 591 8.95 -11.37 14.95
C LEU A 591 8.88 -10.56 13.66
N MET A 592 9.84 -9.66 13.41
CA MET A 592 9.81 -8.82 12.21
C MET A 592 11.17 -8.27 11.82
N THR A 593 11.27 -7.80 10.59
CA THR A 593 12.46 -7.04 10.18
C THR A 593 12.48 -5.67 10.83
N ILE A 594 13.67 -5.09 11.02
CA ILE A 594 13.82 -3.69 11.49
C ILE A 594 13.03 -2.72 10.60
N HIS A 595 12.92 -2.98 9.29
CA HIS A 595 12.11 -2.14 8.40
C HIS A 595 10.61 -2.23 8.69
N SER A 596 10.11 -3.42 8.99
CA SER A 596 8.69 -3.65 9.31
C SER A 596 8.31 -3.09 10.69
N SER A 597 9.27 -2.91 11.59
CA SER A 597 9.01 -2.35 12.93
C SER A 597 8.88 -0.82 12.94
N LYS A 598 9.16 -0.15 11.82
CA LYS A 598 9.01 1.31 11.75
C LYS A 598 7.57 1.72 12.02
N GLY A 599 7.38 2.63 12.96
CA GLY A 599 6.06 3.09 13.41
C GLY A 599 5.46 2.27 14.57
N LEU A 600 6.01 1.09 14.87
CA LEU A 600 5.57 0.26 15.99
C LEU A 600 6.38 0.56 17.26
N GLU A 601 5.86 0.13 18.42
CA GLU A 601 6.52 0.28 19.71
C GLU A 601 6.22 -0.91 20.61
N PHE A 602 7.23 -1.36 21.35
CA PHE A 602 7.13 -2.51 22.25
C PHE A 602 7.86 -2.22 23.56
N PRO A 603 7.33 -2.71 24.71
CA PRO A 603 8.01 -2.60 26.00
C PRO A 603 9.39 -3.27 26.02
N TYR A 604 9.56 -4.41 25.34
CA TYR A 604 10.80 -5.20 25.28
C TYR A 604 11.18 -5.52 23.83
N VAL A 605 12.42 -5.17 23.45
CA VAL A 605 12.95 -5.39 22.10
C VAL A 605 14.31 -6.07 22.18
#